data_e959cb225d9fa04bec1b1176a87acd25
#
_entry.id   e959cb225d9fa04bec1b1176a87acd25
#
_cell.length_a   1.000
_cell.length_b   1.000
_cell.length_c   1.000
_cell.angle_alpha   90.00
_cell.angle_beta   90.00
_cell.angle_gamma   90.00
#
_symmetry.space_group_name_H-M   'P 1'
#
loop_
_entity.id
_entity.type
_entity.pdbx_description
1 polymer ?
#
loop_
_entity_poly.entity_id
_entity_poly.type
_entity_poly.pdbx_seq_one_letter_code
_entity_poly.pdbx_strand_id
1 'polypeptide(L)'
;MKELQRALRELERGGAITLSRAPDGFDAFAAADLARALAAKAEGRSVVFVHVARDGQRSRAFQDAFAFAAPQMEILDFPSWDCQPYDRVSPNAGITARRMTALSRLARSGGSE
;
A
#
# COMPACT_ATOMS: atom_id res chain seq x y z
N MET A 1 17.32 -13.63 -2.40
CA MET A 1 17.89 -12.31 -2.67
C MET A 1 18.42 -11.68 -1.40
N LYS A 2 19.70 -11.46 -1.34
CA LYS A 2 20.36 -10.93 -0.14
C LYS A 2 19.92 -9.51 0.21
N GLU A 3 19.68 -8.69 -0.81
CA GLU A 3 19.27 -7.31 -0.63
C GLU A 3 17.87 -7.20 -0.01
N LEU A 4 16.95 -8.06 -0.46
CA LEU A 4 15.61 -8.08 0.08
C LEU A 4 15.59 -8.55 1.54
N GLN A 5 16.42 -9.55 1.85
CA GLN A 5 16.54 -10.04 3.23
C GLN A 5 17.16 -8.99 4.15
N ARG A 6 18.13 -8.25 3.64
CA ARG A 6 18.74 -7.15 4.40
C ARG A 6 17.71 -6.05 4.67
N ALA A 7 16.94 -5.70 3.65
CA ALA A 7 15.86 -4.72 3.78
C ALA A 7 14.84 -5.16 4.83
N LEU A 8 14.44 -6.42 4.78
CA LEU A 8 13.46 -6.97 5.71
C LEU A 8 13.98 -6.89 7.15
N ARG A 9 15.23 -7.24 7.38
CA ARG A 9 15.82 -7.17 8.72
C ARG A 9 15.86 -5.74 9.25
N GLU A 10 16.20 -4.79 8.39
CA GLU A 10 16.23 -3.38 8.80
C GLU A 10 14.83 -2.87 9.15
N LEU A 11 13.82 -3.25 8.39
CA LEU A 11 12.44 -2.87 8.67
C LEU A 11 11.92 -3.51 9.95
N GLU A 12 12.34 -4.71 10.27
CA GLU A 12 11.96 -5.38 11.52
C GLU A 12 12.49 -4.66 12.75
N ARG A 13 13.60 -3.98 12.62
CA ARG A 13 14.17 -3.15 13.68
C ARG A 13 13.47 -1.81 13.85
N GLY A 14 12.49 -1.49 13.00
CA GLY A 14 11.88 -0.18 12.96
C GLY A 14 12.70 0.86 12.21
N GLY A 15 13.67 0.42 11.41
CA GLY A 15 14.50 1.31 10.60
C GLY A 15 13.88 1.68 9.28
N ALA A 16 14.63 2.40 8.48
CA ALA A 16 14.23 2.82 7.14
C ALA A 16 15.29 2.42 6.13
N ILE A 17 14.84 2.08 4.94
CA ILE A 17 15.73 1.74 3.83
C ILE A 17 15.34 2.53 2.59
N THR A 18 16.31 2.77 1.72
CA THR A 18 16.09 3.40 0.43
C THR A 18 16.54 2.46 -0.67
N LEU A 19 15.63 2.19 -1.61
CA LEU A 19 15.94 1.43 -2.81
C LEU A 19 16.06 2.40 -3.98
N SER A 20 17.25 2.52 -4.54
CA SER A 20 17.54 3.44 -5.65
C SER A 20 17.69 2.68 -6.95
N ARG A 21 17.45 3.38 -8.07
CA ARG A 21 17.68 2.86 -9.42
C ARG A 21 16.86 1.61 -9.76
N ALA A 22 15.70 1.47 -9.13
CA ALA A 22 14.82 0.36 -9.45
C ALA A 22 14.15 0.60 -10.82
N PRO A 23 14.07 -0.42 -11.69
CA PRO A 23 13.31 -0.30 -12.93
C PRO A 23 11.83 -0.06 -12.67
N ASP A 24 11.12 0.49 -13.66
CA ASP A 24 9.68 0.69 -13.56
C ASP A 24 8.97 -0.64 -13.27
N GLY A 25 8.09 -0.63 -12.28
CA GLY A 25 7.36 -1.82 -11.85
C GLY A 25 8.09 -2.69 -10.83
N PHE A 26 9.39 -2.52 -10.66
CA PHE A 26 10.15 -3.29 -9.68
C PHE A 26 9.70 -2.99 -8.25
N ASP A 27 9.28 -1.76 -7.99
CA ASP A 27 8.79 -1.34 -6.68
C ASP A 27 7.59 -2.17 -6.22
N ALA A 28 6.67 -2.48 -7.13
CA ALA A 28 5.50 -3.31 -6.82
C ALA A 28 5.90 -4.74 -6.48
N PHE A 29 6.83 -5.32 -7.22
CA PHE A 29 7.30 -6.68 -6.94
C PHE A 29 8.08 -6.75 -5.63
N ALA A 30 8.93 -5.78 -5.35
CA ALA A 30 9.67 -5.70 -4.09
C ALA A 30 8.70 -5.52 -2.91
N ALA A 31 7.69 -4.66 -3.06
CA ALA A 31 6.66 -4.45 -2.04
C ALA A 31 5.87 -5.73 -1.79
N ALA A 32 5.52 -6.45 -2.84
CA ALA A 32 4.79 -7.71 -2.70
C ALA A 32 5.59 -8.75 -1.93
N ASP A 33 6.88 -8.88 -2.23
CA ASP A 33 7.76 -9.80 -1.51
C ASP A 33 7.93 -9.42 -0.05
N LEU A 34 8.12 -8.14 0.24
CA LEU A 34 8.21 -7.64 1.62
C LEU A 34 6.91 -7.85 2.38
N ALA A 35 5.77 -7.56 1.74
CA ALA A 35 4.47 -7.72 2.37
C ALA A 35 4.20 -9.19 2.70
N ARG A 36 4.52 -10.11 1.79
CA ARG A 36 4.37 -11.55 2.06
C ARG A 36 5.26 -12.01 3.22
N ALA A 37 6.51 -11.55 3.25
CA ALA A 37 7.42 -11.91 4.31
C ALA A 37 6.97 -11.39 5.68
N LEU A 38 6.51 -10.14 5.73
CA LEU A 38 5.98 -9.54 6.95
C LEU A 38 4.70 -10.22 7.42
N ALA A 39 3.80 -10.57 6.49
CA ALA A 39 2.58 -11.28 6.81
C ALA A 39 2.85 -12.66 7.37
N ALA A 40 3.84 -13.38 6.83
CA ALA A 40 4.24 -14.68 7.33
C ALA A 40 4.78 -14.61 8.76
N LYS A 41 5.52 -13.56 9.08
CA LYS A 41 6.07 -13.36 10.42
C LYS A 41 5.05 -12.85 11.44
N ALA A 42 3.93 -12.33 10.97
CA ALA A 42 2.90 -11.79 11.86
C ALA A 42 2.10 -12.88 12.59
N GLU A 43 2.23 -14.14 12.22
CA GLU A 43 1.62 -15.28 12.89
C GLU A 43 0.10 -15.15 13.07
N GLY A 44 -0.58 -14.80 11.99
CA GLY A 44 -2.04 -14.64 11.98
C GLY A 44 -2.56 -13.28 12.40
N ARG A 45 -1.69 -12.36 12.80
CA ARG A 45 -2.09 -10.98 13.08
C ARG A 45 -2.32 -10.23 11.77
N SER A 46 -3.23 -9.26 11.81
CA SER A 46 -3.44 -8.37 10.66
C SER A 46 -2.24 -7.47 10.45
N VAL A 47 -1.78 -7.39 9.21
CA VAL A 47 -0.69 -6.51 8.82
C VAL A 47 -1.21 -5.54 7.77
N VAL A 48 -0.95 -4.25 7.97
CA VAL A 48 -1.29 -3.22 7.01
C VAL A 48 0.00 -2.68 6.39
N PHE A 49 0.09 -2.78 5.07
CA PHE A 49 1.19 -2.24 4.30
C PHE A 49 0.70 -0.97 3.61
N VAL A 50 1.34 0.16 3.87
CA VAL A 50 0.93 1.45 3.32
C VAL A 50 1.92 1.87 2.23
N HIS A 51 1.42 2.12 1.05
CA HIS A 51 2.20 2.63 -0.08
C HIS A 51 1.71 4.02 -0.46
N VAL A 52 2.63 4.97 -0.55
CA VAL A 52 2.33 6.34 -0.94
C VAL A 52 2.87 6.56 -2.34
N ALA A 53 1.97 6.78 -3.30
CA ALA A 53 2.34 7.04 -4.68
C ALA A 53 2.43 8.55 -4.93
N ARG A 54 3.22 8.90 -5.94
CA ARG A 54 3.46 10.29 -6.31
C ARG A 54 2.21 10.96 -6.88
N ASP A 55 1.40 10.21 -7.64
CA ASP A 55 0.17 10.70 -8.25
C ASP A 55 -0.78 9.51 -8.51
N GLY A 56 -1.98 9.81 -8.98
CA GLY A 56 -3.00 8.79 -9.21
C GLY A 56 -2.63 7.80 -10.30
N GLN A 57 -1.92 8.24 -11.33
CA GLN A 57 -1.49 7.37 -12.42
C GLN A 57 -0.48 6.34 -11.93
N ARG A 58 0.49 6.76 -11.12
CA ARG A 58 1.49 5.88 -10.53
C ARG A 58 0.87 4.95 -9.50
N SER A 59 -0.10 5.43 -8.74
CA SER A 59 -0.84 4.60 -7.81
C SER A 59 -1.56 3.46 -8.53
N ARG A 60 -2.22 3.76 -9.64
CA ARG A 60 -2.92 2.75 -10.44
C ARG A 60 -1.97 1.74 -11.04
N ALA A 61 -0.85 2.19 -11.59
CA ALA A 61 0.18 1.32 -12.14
C ALA A 61 0.76 0.39 -11.07
N PHE A 62 1.00 0.91 -9.87
CA PHE A 62 1.46 0.13 -8.74
C PHE A 62 0.43 -0.92 -8.33
N GLN A 63 -0.83 -0.53 -8.23
CA GLN A 63 -1.91 -1.45 -7.85
C GLN A 63 -2.03 -2.60 -8.83
N ASP A 64 -1.96 -2.32 -10.13
CA ASP A 64 -2.06 -3.36 -11.16
C ASP A 64 -0.89 -4.34 -11.06
N ALA A 65 0.32 -3.84 -10.91
CA ALA A 65 1.51 -4.68 -10.78
C ALA A 65 1.50 -5.47 -9.46
N PHE A 66 1.08 -4.85 -8.37
CA PHE A 66 1.00 -5.50 -7.08
C PHE A 66 -0.07 -6.61 -7.07
N ALA A 67 -1.22 -6.37 -7.69
CA ALA A 67 -2.28 -7.37 -7.79
C ALA A 67 -1.81 -8.58 -8.58
N PHE A 68 -0.98 -8.38 -9.59
CA PHE A 68 -0.38 -9.46 -10.36
C PHE A 68 0.62 -10.26 -9.51
N ALA A 69 1.45 -9.56 -8.73
CA ALA A 69 2.51 -10.19 -7.92
C ALA A 69 1.97 -10.86 -6.66
N ALA A 70 0.91 -10.32 -6.09
CA ALA A 70 0.34 -10.80 -4.83
C ALA A 70 -1.19 -10.82 -4.91
N PRO A 71 -1.78 -11.72 -5.72
CA PRO A 71 -3.23 -11.72 -5.94
C PRO A 71 -4.05 -12.09 -4.69
N GLN A 72 -3.42 -12.71 -3.70
CA GLN A 72 -4.10 -13.09 -2.47
C GLN A 72 -4.23 -11.94 -1.48
N MET A 73 -3.56 -10.83 -1.70
CA MET A 73 -3.62 -9.67 -0.80
C MET A 73 -4.69 -8.69 -1.22
N GLU A 74 -5.42 -8.17 -0.25
CA GLU A 74 -6.43 -7.15 -0.48
C GLU A 74 -5.76 -5.79 -0.67
N ILE A 75 -6.17 -5.07 -1.70
CA ILE A 75 -5.68 -3.72 -1.99
C ILE A 75 -6.80 -2.74 -1.70
N LEU A 76 -6.51 -1.75 -0.87
CA LEU A 76 -7.43 -0.67 -0.57
C LEU A 76 -6.92 0.60 -1.22
N ASP A 77 -7.73 1.16 -2.13
CA ASP A 77 -7.40 2.39 -2.82
C ASP A 77 -7.85 3.58 -1.98
N PHE A 78 -6.91 4.48 -1.69
CA PHE A 78 -7.20 5.70 -0.95
C PHE A 78 -6.79 6.89 -1.82
N PRO A 79 -7.65 7.30 -2.78
CA PRO A 79 -7.31 8.36 -3.71
C PRO A 79 -7.27 9.73 -3.02
N SER A 80 -6.49 10.64 -3.60
CA SER A 80 -6.48 12.03 -3.14
C SER A 80 -7.80 12.72 -3.51
N TRP A 81 -8.12 13.81 -2.80
CA TRP A 81 -9.26 14.63 -3.16
C TRP A 81 -9.02 15.31 -4.51
N ASP A 82 -10.07 15.42 -5.30
CA ASP A 82 -10.05 16.10 -6.59
C ASP A 82 -10.35 17.60 -6.47
N CYS A 83 -10.57 18.08 -5.27
CA CYS A 83 -10.82 19.50 -4.99
C CYS A 83 -10.09 19.92 -3.72
N GLN A 84 -9.84 21.23 -3.59
CA GLN A 84 -9.23 21.78 -2.39
C GLN A 84 -10.30 22.12 -1.35
N PRO A 85 -9.93 22.27 -0.06
CA PRO A 85 -10.92 22.50 1.00
C PRO A 85 -11.79 23.74 0.80
N TYR A 86 -11.28 24.73 0.08
CA TYR A 86 -12.01 25.98 -0.17
C TYR A 86 -12.67 26.07 -1.52
N ASP A 87 -12.63 25.00 -2.31
CA ASP A 87 -13.29 24.96 -3.60
C ASP A 87 -14.81 24.93 -3.40
N ARG A 88 -15.53 25.60 -4.29
CA ARG A 88 -16.99 25.62 -4.27
C ARG A 88 -17.59 24.33 -4.79
N VAL A 89 -16.80 23.45 -5.38
CA VAL A 89 -17.23 22.20 -5.96
C VAL A 89 -17.07 21.11 -4.93
N SER A 90 -18.10 20.28 -4.77
CA SER A 90 -18.04 19.12 -3.89
C SER A 90 -17.07 18.06 -4.45
N PRO A 91 -16.43 17.29 -3.57
CA PRO A 91 -15.60 16.17 -4.03
C PRO A 91 -16.38 15.18 -4.88
N ASN A 92 -15.70 14.55 -5.82
CA ASN A 92 -16.28 13.51 -6.66
C ASN A 92 -16.81 12.36 -5.78
N ALA A 93 -18.07 11.95 -6.03
CA ALA A 93 -18.73 10.92 -5.23
C ALA A 93 -17.97 9.58 -5.27
N GLY A 94 -17.37 9.22 -6.43
CA GLY A 94 -16.60 8.01 -6.55
C GLY A 94 -15.32 8.03 -5.69
N ILE A 95 -14.66 9.18 -5.62
CA ILE A 95 -13.48 9.36 -4.76
C ILE A 95 -13.88 9.26 -3.29
N THR A 96 -14.96 9.93 -2.91
CA THR A 96 -15.49 9.86 -1.54
C THR A 96 -15.82 8.43 -1.15
N ALA A 97 -16.50 7.69 -2.01
CA ALA A 97 -16.89 6.31 -1.75
C ALA A 97 -15.66 5.40 -1.57
N ARG A 98 -14.64 5.55 -2.41
CA ARG A 98 -13.41 4.75 -2.30
C ARG A 98 -12.65 5.04 -1.02
N ARG A 99 -12.58 6.32 -0.63
CA ARG A 99 -11.92 6.71 0.63
C ARG A 99 -12.67 6.14 1.83
N MET A 100 -13.99 6.22 1.84
CA MET A 100 -14.81 5.67 2.94
C MET A 100 -14.73 4.16 3.01
N THR A 101 -14.70 3.48 1.87
CA THR A 101 -14.52 2.02 1.83
C THR A 101 -13.18 1.62 2.43
N ALA A 102 -12.09 2.30 2.06
CA ALA A 102 -10.77 2.02 2.60
C ALA A 102 -10.72 2.23 4.12
N LEU A 103 -11.28 3.35 4.60
CA LEU A 103 -11.32 3.63 6.04
C LEU A 103 -12.13 2.60 6.81
N SER A 104 -13.30 2.19 6.27
CA SER A 104 -14.13 1.16 6.89
C SER A 104 -13.40 -0.17 7.01
N ARG A 105 -12.69 -0.58 5.95
CA ARG A 105 -11.94 -1.84 5.96
C ARG A 105 -10.79 -1.80 6.95
N LEU A 106 -10.08 -0.68 7.00
CA LEU A 106 -8.99 -0.51 7.97
C LEU A 106 -9.49 -0.53 9.41
N ALA A 107 -10.63 0.11 9.67
CA ALA A 107 -11.24 0.11 11.00
C ALA A 107 -11.63 -1.30 11.44
N ARG A 108 -12.18 -2.11 10.52
CA ARG A 108 -12.54 -3.50 10.83
C ARG A 108 -11.32 -4.36 11.09
N SER A 109 -10.25 -4.16 10.31
CA SER A 109 -9.00 -4.90 10.51
C SER A 109 -8.38 -4.61 11.87
N GLY A 110 -8.44 -3.34 12.30
CA GLY A 110 -7.90 -2.94 13.61
C GLY A 110 -8.76 -3.41 14.78
N GLY A 111 -10.03 -3.72 14.56
CA GLY A 111 -10.95 -4.15 15.60
C GLY A 111 -11.05 -5.66 15.78
N SER A 112 -10.46 -6.43 14.89
CA SER A 112 -10.53 -7.90 14.96
C SER A 112 -9.34 -8.44 15.74
N GLU A 113 -9.42 -8.36 17.03
CA GLU A 113 -8.52 -9.09 17.89
C GLU A 113 -9.13 -10.43 18.27
#